data_0f10447053ea46af1819296fa9481f33
#
_entry.id   0f10447053ea46af1819296fa9481f33
#
_cell.length_a   1.000
_cell.length_b   1.000
_cell.length_c   1.000
_cell.angle_alpha   90.00
_cell.angle_beta   90.00
_cell.angle_gamma   90.00
#
_symmetry.space_group_name_H-M   'P 1'
#
loop_
_entity.id
_entity.type
_entity.pdbx_description
1 polymer ?
#
loop_
_entity_poly.entity_id
_entity_poly.type
_entity_poly.pdbx_seq_one_letter_code
_entity_poly.pdbx_strand_id
1 'polypeptide(L)'
;MSNYNAVTAKNTENAPNGNGLYSQTVAFSHYNNLSAQLPIEPQTGKLVAGGIKEQAEQCFKNIKAIVDSIDHVMSDIVRITVFVKDIKDVDAVDEVYKTFFPTYVPSRTTVAVAALPMDALVQIEALVSHGEGTIPNAPQAGDLIKLTNNTANAPTSPLSTQTVSFSHYNNLSAQLPIDPKTGRLVTGGVQEQAGQCLKNIKAILESIDVPFDDIVKINIFLKDLSDTEAVNEVYSTFFPDSAIARAVAYVPARTVVAAAALPMDALVQIEAVVSHGDGTPPQAIEDRHGIVIWANNTENAPKNSLSTQTVAFSHYNHLSAQLPLDPKTGEMVAGGVKEQAEQCLKNIKAIVESIDHVMDDVVKVNIFVKNIEDMDAVDEAYKTFFPGGVPARRTVGVSALPQDALIQIDAIVSNAEGTPPKA
;
A
#
# COMPACT_ATOMS: atom_id res chain seq x y z
N MET A 1 16.65 13.04 24.32
CA MET A 1 15.60 13.53 23.41
C MET A 1 14.34 12.81 23.82
N SER A 2 13.25 13.52 24.09
CA SER A 2 11.98 12.86 24.42
C SER A 2 11.51 12.12 23.18
N ASN A 3 11.45 10.78 23.23
CA ASN A 3 10.80 9.96 22.21
C ASN A 3 9.30 10.29 22.23
N TYR A 4 8.93 11.37 21.57
CA TYR A 4 7.53 11.69 21.39
C TYR A 4 7.02 10.87 20.20
N ASN A 5 6.38 9.75 20.50
CA ASN A 5 5.72 8.97 19.46
C ASN A 5 4.40 9.66 19.09
N ALA A 6 4.40 10.29 17.92
CA ALA A 6 3.20 10.94 17.37
C ALA A 6 2.25 9.94 16.68
N VAL A 7 2.55 8.65 16.69
CA VAL A 7 1.69 7.60 16.16
C VAL A 7 0.48 7.41 17.08
N THR A 8 -0.71 7.59 16.56
CA THR A 8 -1.97 7.49 17.30
C THR A 8 -2.84 6.37 16.76
N ALA A 9 -3.02 5.34 17.57
CA ALA A 9 -3.92 4.23 17.27
C ALA A 9 -5.31 4.49 17.84
N LYS A 10 -6.36 4.21 17.08
CA LYS A 10 -7.76 4.32 17.53
C LYS A 10 -8.56 3.09 17.15
N ASN A 11 -9.55 2.76 17.99
CA ASN A 11 -10.51 1.69 17.79
C ASN A 11 -11.91 2.16 18.19
N THR A 12 -12.92 1.63 17.53
CA THR A 12 -14.35 1.86 17.85
C THR A 12 -15.06 0.53 18.01
N GLU A 13 -16.07 0.49 18.89
CA GLU A 13 -16.94 -0.69 19.06
C GLU A 13 -17.88 -0.89 17.85
N ASN A 14 -18.03 0.12 17.00
CA ASN A 14 -18.87 0.09 15.81
C ASN A 14 -18.22 -0.57 14.59
N ALA A 15 -17.00 -1.08 14.73
CA ALA A 15 -16.29 -1.83 13.70
C ALA A 15 -15.60 -3.06 14.32
N PRO A 16 -15.26 -4.09 13.51
CA PRO A 16 -14.65 -5.32 14.03
C PRO A 16 -13.36 -5.06 14.79
N ASN A 17 -13.19 -5.74 15.92
CA ASN A 17 -12.05 -5.62 16.80
C ASN A 17 -10.85 -6.40 16.28
N GLY A 18 -9.65 -5.84 16.36
CA GLY A 18 -8.38 -6.48 15.99
C GLY A 18 -7.86 -7.52 17.01
N ASN A 19 -8.57 -7.74 18.13
CA ASN A 19 -8.21 -8.72 19.18
C ASN A 19 -6.79 -8.58 19.71
N GLY A 20 -6.28 -7.35 19.80
CA GLY A 20 -4.93 -7.06 20.30
C GLY A 20 -3.81 -7.37 19.29
N LEU A 21 -4.15 -7.75 18.04
CA LEU A 21 -3.20 -7.98 16.97
C LEU A 21 -2.90 -6.73 16.15
N TYR A 22 -3.92 -5.87 15.97
CA TYR A 22 -3.82 -4.65 15.20
C TYR A 22 -4.85 -3.63 15.64
N SER A 23 -4.62 -2.38 15.30
CA SER A 23 -5.58 -1.30 15.50
C SER A 23 -6.42 -1.10 14.25
N GLN A 24 -7.67 -0.66 14.42
CA GLN A 24 -8.56 -0.39 13.29
C GLN A 24 -8.04 0.76 12.42
N THR A 25 -7.49 1.81 13.05
CA THR A 25 -6.85 2.90 12.35
C THR A 25 -5.63 3.40 13.11
N VAL A 26 -4.60 3.77 12.36
CA VAL A 26 -3.36 4.35 12.89
C VAL A 26 -3.06 5.63 12.15
N ALA A 27 -3.15 6.74 12.87
CA ALA A 27 -2.82 8.06 12.38
C ALA A 27 -1.35 8.38 12.64
N PHE A 28 -0.71 8.95 11.65
CA PHE A 28 0.57 9.63 11.78
C PHE A 28 0.65 10.76 10.77
N SER A 29 1.11 11.95 11.20
CA SER A 29 1.15 13.12 10.35
C SER A 29 -0.21 13.35 9.65
N HIS A 30 -0.27 13.37 8.34
CA HIS A 30 -1.45 13.74 7.57
C HIS A 30 -2.28 12.56 7.05
N TYR A 31 -2.04 11.35 7.51
CA TYR A 31 -2.79 10.16 7.07
C TYR A 31 -3.24 9.27 8.21
N ASN A 32 -4.42 8.69 8.02
CA ASN A 32 -4.93 7.57 8.80
C ASN A 32 -4.81 6.29 7.97
N ASN A 33 -4.04 5.33 8.44
CA ASN A 33 -3.92 4.01 7.84
C ASN A 33 -4.95 3.08 8.45
N LEU A 34 -5.95 2.66 7.71
CA LEU A 34 -6.94 1.72 8.19
C LEU A 34 -6.46 0.28 8.00
N SER A 35 -6.77 -0.57 8.98
CA SER A 35 -6.70 -2.01 8.78
C SER A 35 -7.73 -2.44 7.74
N ALA A 36 -7.37 -3.41 6.91
CA ALA A 36 -8.28 -3.95 5.93
C ALA A 36 -9.52 -4.54 6.63
N GLN A 37 -10.69 -4.17 6.14
CA GLN A 37 -11.96 -4.57 6.73
C GLN A 37 -12.51 -5.79 6.03
N LEU A 38 -12.79 -6.82 6.83
CA LEU A 38 -13.57 -7.98 6.45
C LEU A 38 -15.07 -7.71 6.63
N PRO A 39 -15.94 -8.47 5.97
CA PRO A 39 -17.39 -8.30 6.08
C PRO A 39 -17.94 -8.87 7.39
N ILE A 40 -17.37 -8.47 8.51
CA ILE A 40 -17.71 -8.92 9.85
C ILE A 40 -18.72 -7.95 10.46
N GLU A 41 -19.78 -8.49 11.03
CA GLU A 41 -20.71 -7.72 11.86
C GLU A 41 -20.06 -7.46 13.23
N PRO A 42 -19.87 -6.20 13.64
CA PRO A 42 -19.12 -5.87 14.87
C PRO A 42 -19.70 -6.50 16.14
N GLN A 43 -21.05 -6.59 16.23
CA GLN A 43 -21.75 -7.07 17.42
C GLN A 43 -21.62 -8.58 17.61
N THR A 44 -21.47 -9.32 16.53
CA THR A 44 -21.42 -10.80 16.57
C THR A 44 -20.02 -11.36 16.38
N GLY A 45 -19.11 -10.56 15.76
CA GLY A 45 -17.78 -11.01 15.35
C GLY A 45 -17.80 -12.04 14.21
N LYS A 46 -18.94 -12.21 13.52
CA LYS A 46 -19.12 -13.17 12.43
C LYS A 46 -19.28 -12.48 11.08
N LEU A 47 -18.96 -13.22 10.02
CA LEU A 47 -19.30 -12.76 8.67
C LEU A 47 -20.80 -12.55 8.53
N VAL A 48 -21.21 -11.45 7.86
CA VAL A 48 -22.60 -11.23 7.54
C VAL A 48 -23.16 -12.33 6.64
N ALA A 49 -24.43 -12.62 6.80
CA ALA A 49 -25.13 -13.53 5.89
C ALA A 49 -25.31 -12.87 4.52
N GLY A 50 -25.34 -13.69 3.47
CA GLY A 50 -25.55 -13.23 2.11
C GLY A 50 -24.32 -13.46 1.22
N GLY A 51 -24.34 -12.85 0.05
CA GLY A 51 -23.33 -12.98 -0.97
C GLY A 51 -22.37 -11.79 -1.01
N ILE A 52 -21.78 -11.59 -2.18
CA ILE A 52 -20.76 -10.56 -2.39
C ILE A 52 -21.27 -9.13 -2.12
N LYS A 53 -22.53 -8.81 -2.46
CA LYS A 53 -23.08 -7.46 -2.24
C LYS A 53 -23.21 -7.15 -0.76
N GLU A 54 -23.78 -8.07 0.02
CA GLU A 54 -23.96 -7.92 1.47
C GLU A 54 -22.59 -7.85 2.17
N GLN A 55 -21.62 -8.65 1.72
CA GLN A 55 -20.27 -8.62 2.24
C GLN A 55 -19.54 -7.31 1.90
N ALA A 56 -19.62 -6.84 0.66
CA ALA A 56 -19.03 -5.55 0.26
C ALA A 56 -19.66 -4.38 1.04
N GLU A 57 -20.97 -4.37 1.19
CA GLU A 57 -21.69 -3.36 1.96
C GLU A 57 -21.22 -3.34 3.43
N GLN A 58 -21.04 -4.52 4.04
CA GLN A 58 -20.55 -4.58 5.42
C GLN A 58 -19.11 -4.07 5.55
N CYS A 59 -18.21 -4.40 4.61
CA CYS A 59 -16.86 -3.84 4.60
C CYS A 59 -16.89 -2.30 4.59
N PHE A 60 -17.71 -1.69 3.71
CA PHE A 60 -17.84 -0.23 3.64
C PHE A 60 -18.51 0.37 4.88
N LYS A 61 -19.49 -0.31 5.48
CA LYS A 61 -20.09 0.11 6.77
C LYS A 61 -19.04 0.13 7.87
N ASN A 62 -18.18 -0.88 7.93
CA ASN A 62 -17.09 -0.96 8.92
C ASN A 62 -16.07 0.17 8.69
N ILE A 63 -15.67 0.41 7.43
CA ILE A 63 -14.79 1.54 7.08
C ILE A 63 -15.44 2.87 7.50
N LYS A 64 -16.72 3.07 7.16
CA LYS A 64 -17.45 4.28 7.53
C LYS A 64 -17.50 4.48 9.05
N ALA A 65 -17.77 3.43 9.81
CA ALA A 65 -17.79 3.50 11.27
C ALA A 65 -16.43 3.90 11.86
N ILE A 66 -15.33 3.41 11.27
CA ILE A 66 -13.97 3.81 11.68
C ILE A 66 -13.73 5.28 11.31
N VAL A 67 -14.05 5.67 10.09
CA VAL A 67 -13.88 7.05 9.59
C VAL A 67 -14.68 8.04 10.43
N ASP A 68 -15.95 7.73 10.71
CA ASP A 68 -16.82 8.56 11.59
C ASP A 68 -16.23 8.67 13.02
N SER A 69 -15.60 7.59 13.53
CA SER A 69 -15.04 7.58 14.90
C SER A 69 -13.81 8.47 15.09
N ILE A 70 -13.21 8.91 14.00
CA ILE A 70 -12.06 9.82 13.98
C ILE A 70 -12.44 11.20 13.43
N ASP A 71 -13.71 11.54 13.42
CA ASP A 71 -14.26 12.82 12.98
C ASP A 71 -13.98 13.15 11.50
N HIS A 72 -13.88 12.11 10.66
CA HIS A 72 -13.73 12.21 9.22
C HIS A 72 -15.00 11.72 8.47
N VAL A 73 -15.02 11.92 7.16
CA VAL A 73 -16.11 11.50 6.28
C VAL A 73 -15.56 10.64 5.14
N MET A 74 -16.46 9.88 4.47
CA MET A 74 -16.03 8.97 3.39
C MET A 74 -15.29 9.69 2.24
N SER A 75 -15.61 10.97 1.99
CA SER A 75 -14.88 11.76 0.99
C SER A 75 -13.46 12.16 1.42
N ASP A 76 -13.03 11.88 2.65
CA ASP A 76 -11.64 12.06 3.09
C ASP A 76 -10.76 10.87 2.72
N ILE A 77 -11.36 9.79 2.23
CA ILE A 77 -10.61 8.64 1.72
C ILE A 77 -9.89 9.04 0.43
N VAL A 78 -8.57 8.85 0.41
CA VAL A 78 -7.72 9.17 -0.75
C VAL A 78 -7.45 7.94 -1.62
N ARG A 79 -7.48 6.74 -1.03
CA ARG A 79 -7.26 5.47 -1.75
C ARG A 79 -8.10 4.35 -1.15
N ILE A 80 -8.66 3.52 -2.03
CA ILE A 80 -9.33 2.26 -1.71
C ILE A 80 -8.60 1.11 -2.38
N THR A 81 -8.39 0.02 -1.65
CA THR A 81 -7.92 -1.25 -2.20
C THR A 81 -8.99 -2.31 -1.95
N VAL A 82 -9.41 -2.98 -3.03
CA VAL A 82 -10.43 -4.03 -3.01
C VAL A 82 -9.77 -5.37 -3.34
N PHE A 83 -9.86 -6.30 -2.41
CA PHE A 83 -9.47 -7.70 -2.63
C PHE A 83 -10.73 -8.54 -2.72
N VAL A 84 -10.89 -9.27 -3.82
CA VAL A 84 -11.99 -10.22 -4.03
C VAL A 84 -11.43 -11.62 -4.16
N LYS A 85 -12.23 -12.60 -3.77
CA LYS A 85 -11.90 -14.01 -3.96
C LYS A 85 -12.15 -14.47 -5.40
N ASP A 86 -13.17 -13.90 -6.06
CA ASP A 86 -13.47 -14.14 -7.49
C ASP A 86 -13.55 -12.80 -8.22
N ILE A 87 -12.78 -12.65 -9.30
CA ILE A 87 -12.77 -11.42 -10.12
C ILE A 87 -14.14 -11.13 -10.76
N LYS A 88 -14.98 -12.13 -10.94
CA LYS A 88 -16.34 -11.97 -11.49
C LYS A 88 -17.28 -11.22 -10.54
N ASP A 89 -16.92 -11.14 -9.26
CA ASP A 89 -17.71 -10.43 -8.25
C ASP A 89 -17.50 -8.92 -8.28
N VAL A 90 -16.52 -8.42 -9.05
CA VAL A 90 -16.14 -6.99 -9.05
C VAL A 90 -17.30 -6.08 -9.44
N ASP A 91 -18.11 -6.46 -10.45
CA ASP A 91 -19.26 -5.64 -10.87
C ASP A 91 -20.27 -5.47 -9.73
N ALA A 92 -20.51 -6.52 -8.93
CA ALA A 92 -21.39 -6.45 -7.78
C ALA A 92 -20.82 -5.58 -6.63
N VAL A 93 -19.49 -5.64 -6.43
CA VAL A 93 -18.80 -4.73 -5.50
C VAL A 93 -18.91 -3.28 -6.00
N ASP A 94 -18.79 -3.05 -7.29
CA ASP A 94 -18.88 -1.72 -7.91
C ASP A 94 -20.26 -1.08 -7.74
N GLU A 95 -21.32 -1.86 -7.79
CA GLU A 95 -22.67 -1.37 -7.50
C GLU A 95 -22.77 -0.84 -6.06
N VAL A 96 -22.20 -1.57 -5.10
CA VAL A 96 -22.15 -1.15 -3.69
C VAL A 96 -21.23 0.07 -3.52
N TYR A 97 -20.05 0.03 -4.11
CA TYR A 97 -19.05 1.12 -4.07
C TYR A 97 -19.64 2.47 -4.45
N LYS A 98 -20.45 2.53 -5.53
CA LYS A 98 -21.11 3.76 -6.01
C LYS A 98 -22.02 4.39 -4.97
N THR A 99 -22.59 3.61 -4.07
CA THR A 99 -23.49 4.13 -3.01
C THR A 99 -22.72 4.87 -1.92
N PHE A 100 -21.46 4.50 -1.70
CA PHE A 100 -20.57 5.14 -0.71
C PHE A 100 -19.77 6.31 -1.29
N PHE A 101 -19.55 6.33 -2.60
CA PHE A 101 -18.84 7.38 -3.33
C PHE A 101 -19.69 7.98 -4.47
N PRO A 102 -20.76 8.70 -4.15
CA PRO A 102 -21.69 9.19 -5.18
C PRO A 102 -21.17 10.39 -5.99
N THR A 103 -20.26 11.15 -5.45
CA THR A 103 -19.76 12.41 -6.06
C THR A 103 -18.27 12.48 -6.24
N TYR A 104 -17.53 11.94 -5.29
CA TYR A 104 -16.08 11.87 -5.29
C TYR A 104 -15.65 10.41 -5.33
N VAL A 105 -14.69 10.06 -6.15
CA VAL A 105 -14.11 8.72 -6.18
C VAL A 105 -12.62 8.80 -5.90
N PRO A 106 -12.13 8.06 -4.89
CA PRO A 106 -10.70 7.99 -4.58
C PRO A 106 -9.90 7.24 -5.65
N SER A 107 -8.59 7.23 -5.51
CA SER A 107 -7.77 6.28 -6.25
C SER A 107 -8.11 4.85 -5.81
N ARG A 108 -7.94 3.88 -6.72
CA ARG A 108 -8.41 2.52 -6.47
C ARG A 108 -7.49 1.46 -7.07
N THR A 109 -7.32 0.37 -6.32
CA THR A 109 -6.71 -0.88 -6.76
C THR A 109 -7.71 -2.02 -6.53
N THR A 110 -7.88 -2.91 -7.52
CA THR A 110 -8.75 -4.09 -7.42
C THR A 110 -7.97 -5.32 -7.85
N VAL A 111 -7.92 -6.34 -6.99
CA VAL A 111 -7.16 -7.58 -7.20
C VAL A 111 -7.96 -8.77 -6.71
N ALA A 112 -8.02 -9.85 -7.50
CA ALA A 112 -8.47 -11.14 -6.99
C ALA A 112 -7.29 -11.88 -6.34
N VAL A 113 -7.53 -12.44 -5.17
CA VAL A 113 -6.56 -13.19 -4.36
C VAL A 113 -7.02 -14.62 -4.12
N ALA A 114 -6.11 -15.52 -3.77
CA ALA A 114 -6.43 -16.94 -3.60
C ALA A 114 -7.33 -17.21 -2.41
N ALA A 115 -7.17 -16.46 -1.31
CA ALA A 115 -7.96 -16.61 -0.11
C ALA A 115 -8.01 -15.32 0.70
N LEU A 116 -9.05 -15.18 1.50
CA LEU A 116 -9.22 -14.11 2.48
C LEU A 116 -9.50 -14.71 3.87
N PRO A 117 -9.13 -14.02 4.96
CA PRO A 117 -9.43 -14.51 6.30
C PRO A 117 -10.91 -14.82 6.47
N MET A 118 -11.23 -15.84 7.28
CA MET A 118 -12.58 -16.34 7.56
C MET A 118 -13.36 -16.78 6.30
N ASP A 119 -12.67 -17.09 5.21
CA ASP A 119 -13.26 -17.42 3.91
C ASP A 119 -14.20 -16.31 3.34
N ALA A 120 -13.89 -15.05 3.66
CA ALA A 120 -14.62 -13.90 3.13
C ALA A 120 -14.50 -13.83 1.60
N LEU A 121 -15.54 -13.29 0.94
CA LEU A 121 -15.56 -13.08 -0.52
C LEU A 121 -14.86 -11.79 -0.92
N VAL A 122 -14.78 -10.83 0.01
CA VAL A 122 -14.20 -9.51 -0.22
C VAL A 122 -13.56 -8.97 1.05
N GLN A 123 -12.48 -8.21 0.88
CA GLN A 123 -11.82 -7.43 1.92
C GLN A 123 -11.48 -6.07 1.33
N ILE A 124 -11.74 -5.00 2.07
CA ILE A 124 -11.55 -3.64 1.59
C ILE A 124 -10.70 -2.85 2.57
N GLU A 125 -9.72 -2.12 2.02
CA GLU A 125 -8.81 -1.26 2.77
C GLU A 125 -8.96 0.19 2.32
N ALA A 126 -8.83 1.13 3.24
CA ALA A 126 -8.84 2.55 2.96
C ALA A 126 -7.61 3.27 3.53
N LEU A 127 -7.14 4.27 2.80
CA LEU A 127 -6.23 5.29 3.30
C LEU A 127 -6.99 6.61 3.35
N VAL A 128 -6.98 7.25 4.52
CA VAL A 128 -7.77 8.45 4.79
C VAL A 128 -6.85 9.63 5.05
N SER A 129 -7.19 10.80 4.52
CA SER A 129 -6.50 12.03 4.88
C SER A 129 -6.68 12.33 6.38
N HIS A 130 -5.70 12.99 6.98
CA HIS A 130 -5.75 13.47 8.35
C HIS A 130 -5.30 14.93 8.39
N GLY A 131 -6.24 15.85 8.10
CA GLY A 131 -5.97 17.26 7.90
C GLY A 131 -5.28 17.95 9.08
N GLU A 132 -5.60 17.54 10.31
CA GLU A 132 -5.05 18.16 11.51
C GLU A 132 -3.63 17.68 11.85
N GLY A 133 -3.21 16.54 11.28
CA GLY A 133 -1.93 15.92 11.58
C GLY A 133 -1.84 15.38 13.01
N THR A 134 -0.74 14.73 13.32
CA THR A 134 -0.48 14.14 14.64
C THR A 134 0.76 14.70 15.33
N ILE A 135 1.57 15.49 14.62
CA ILE A 135 2.83 16.04 15.17
C ILE A 135 2.52 17.27 16.02
N PRO A 136 2.84 17.26 17.33
CA PRO A 136 2.58 18.39 18.20
C PRO A 136 3.40 19.61 17.78
N ASN A 137 2.77 20.78 17.90
CA ASN A 137 3.37 22.08 17.61
C ASN A 137 3.87 22.28 16.16
N ALA A 138 3.65 21.31 15.26
CA ALA A 138 3.79 21.57 13.85
C ALA A 138 2.63 22.47 13.40
N PRO A 139 2.88 23.51 12.56
CA PRO A 139 1.80 24.29 11.99
C PRO A 139 0.91 23.36 11.18
N GLN A 140 -0.28 23.07 11.71
CA GLN A 140 -1.29 22.30 11.00
C GLN A 140 -2.19 23.32 10.32
N ALA A 141 -2.23 23.30 9.03
CA ALA A 141 -3.26 24.03 8.32
C ALA A 141 -4.57 23.24 8.54
N GLY A 142 -5.59 23.94 8.99
CA GLY A 142 -6.97 23.41 8.90
C GLY A 142 -7.22 22.88 7.48
N ASP A 143 -8.30 22.37 7.15
CA ASP A 143 -8.78 21.91 5.83
C ASP A 143 -7.72 21.81 4.70
N LEU A 144 -6.85 20.80 4.79
CA LEU A 144 -5.92 20.49 3.69
C LEU A 144 -6.72 20.07 2.45
N ILE A 145 -6.38 20.64 1.31
CA ILE A 145 -7.08 20.40 0.05
C ILE A 145 -6.56 19.12 -0.58
N LYS A 146 -7.47 18.21 -0.91
CA LYS A 146 -7.18 17.10 -1.83
C LYS A 146 -7.24 17.59 -3.26
N LEU A 147 -6.24 17.23 -4.05
CA LEU A 147 -6.20 17.48 -5.47
C LEU A 147 -6.43 16.18 -6.24
N THR A 148 -7.42 16.19 -7.10
CA THR A 148 -7.72 15.04 -7.97
C THR A 148 -7.36 15.37 -9.39
N ASN A 149 -6.75 14.44 -10.10
CA ASN A 149 -6.40 14.62 -11.51
C ASN A 149 -6.65 13.38 -12.34
N ASN A 150 -7.14 13.60 -13.55
CA ASN A 150 -7.24 12.60 -14.61
C ASN A 150 -6.68 13.19 -15.90
N THR A 151 -5.91 12.40 -16.63
CA THR A 151 -5.40 12.74 -17.97
C THR A 151 -5.95 11.76 -19.01
N ALA A 152 -6.21 12.26 -20.21
CA ALA A 152 -6.57 11.42 -21.36
C ALA A 152 -5.41 10.56 -21.88
N ASN A 153 -4.18 10.84 -21.42
CA ASN A 153 -2.98 10.11 -21.80
C ASN A 153 -2.78 8.80 -20.99
N ALA A 154 -3.67 8.52 -20.05
CA ALA A 154 -3.76 7.27 -19.30
C ALA A 154 -5.22 6.80 -19.22
N PRO A 155 -5.47 5.51 -18.95
CA PRO A 155 -6.84 4.99 -18.85
C PRO A 155 -7.65 5.71 -17.79
N THR A 156 -8.88 6.09 -18.11
CA THR A 156 -9.83 6.71 -17.19
C THR A 156 -10.93 5.73 -16.79
N SER A 157 -11.48 5.88 -15.59
CA SER A 157 -12.58 5.09 -15.07
C SER A 157 -13.57 5.96 -14.30
N PRO A 158 -14.87 5.72 -14.38
CA PRO A 158 -15.84 6.40 -13.52
C PRO A 158 -15.79 5.92 -12.06
N LEU A 159 -15.03 4.88 -11.77
CA LEU A 159 -14.94 4.22 -10.46
C LEU A 159 -13.62 4.50 -9.74
N SER A 160 -12.73 5.28 -10.35
CA SER A 160 -11.45 5.65 -9.73
C SER A 160 -10.89 6.93 -10.33
N THR A 161 -10.30 7.75 -9.49
CA THR A 161 -9.48 8.88 -9.92
C THR A 161 -8.05 8.39 -10.15
N GLN A 162 -7.42 8.81 -11.26
CA GLN A 162 -6.07 8.33 -11.58
C GLN A 162 -5.06 8.68 -10.50
N THR A 163 -5.13 9.91 -9.97
CA THR A 163 -4.31 10.32 -8.83
C THR A 163 -5.08 11.23 -7.88
N VAL A 164 -4.89 10.99 -6.59
CA VAL A 164 -5.40 11.83 -5.50
C VAL A 164 -4.20 12.29 -4.69
N SER A 165 -3.92 13.59 -4.76
CA SER A 165 -2.85 14.22 -3.97
C SER A 165 -3.43 14.74 -2.67
N PHE A 166 -2.72 14.46 -1.59
CA PHE A 166 -3.00 15.04 -0.28
C PHE A 166 -1.70 15.18 0.49
N SER A 167 -1.48 16.37 1.10
CA SER A 167 -0.22 16.67 1.76
C SER A 167 0.96 16.40 0.81
N HIS A 168 1.92 15.59 1.19
CA HIS A 168 3.17 15.34 0.47
C HIS A 168 3.15 14.11 -0.45
N TYR A 169 1.98 13.48 -0.67
CA TYR A 169 1.91 12.26 -1.50
C TYR A 169 0.83 12.32 -2.57
N ASN A 170 1.15 11.70 -3.69
CA ASN A 170 0.21 11.33 -4.74
C ASN A 170 -0.13 9.85 -4.59
N ASN A 171 -1.42 9.55 -4.43
CA ASN A 171 -1.95 8.20 -4.39
C ASN A 171 -2.52 7.86 -5.77
N LEU A 172 -1.83 6.99 -6.51
CA LEU A 172 -2.24 6.59 -7.84
C LEU A 172 -3.16 5.37 -7.79
N SER A 173 -4.19 5.37 -8.64
CA SER A 173 -4.91 4.14 -8.97
C SER A 173 -3.98 3.15 -9.66
N ALA A 174 -4.11 1.87 -9.32
CA ALA A 174 -3.36 0.84 -10.01
C ALA A 174 -3.63 0.88 -11.51
N GLN A 175 -2.57 0.81 -12.30
CA GLN A 175 -2.65 0.86 -13.74
C GLN A 175 -2.69 -0.54 -14.33
N LEU A 176 -3.73 -0.78 -15.11
CA LEU A 176 -3.85 -1.93 -16.00
C LEU A 176 -3.12 -1.64 -17.32
N PRO A 177 -2.73 -2.67 -18.07
CA PRO A 177 -2.03 -2.51 -19.35
C PRO A 177 -2.97 -2.10 -20.49
N ILE A 178 -3.74 -1.05 -20.27
CA ILE A 178 -4.72 -0.52 -21.23
C ILE A 178 -4.06 0.58 -22.05
N ASP A 179 -4.19 0.51 -23.36
CA ASP A 179 -3.87 1.63 -24.25
C ASP A 179 -4.96 2.70 -24.10
N PRO A 180 -4.63 3.92 -23.64
CA PRO A 180 -5.63 4.97 -23.43
C PRO A 180 -6.34 5.42 -24.70
N LYS A 181 -5.75 5.20 -25.88
CA LYS A 181 -6.36 5.56 -27.17
C LYS A 181 -7.46 4.62 -27.58
N THR A 182 -7.32 3.33 -27.25
CA THR A 182 -8.27 2.29 -27.67
C THR A 182 -9.18 1.83 -26.54
N GLY A 183 -8.81 2.07 -25.29
CA GLY A 183 -9.52 1.57 -24.11
C GLY A 183 -9.40 0.05 -23.94
N ARG A 184 -8.47 -0.61 -24.62
CA ARG A 184 -8.27 -2.05 -24.62
C ARG A 184 -6.90 -2.42 -24.07
N LEU A 185 -6.78 -3.66 -23.59
CA LEU A 185 -5.47 -4.21 -23.25
C LEU A 185 -4.57 -4.18 -24.49
N VAL A 186 -3.29 -3.84 -24.26
CA VAL A 186 -2.29 -3.93 -25.33
C VAL A 186 -2.10 -5.37 -25.76
N THR A 187 -1.79 -5.57 -27.04
CA THR A 187 -1.44 -6.89 -27.59
C THR A 187 -0.03 -7.27 -27.15
N GLY A 188 0.21 -8.56 -27.00
CA GLY A 188 1.49 -9.10 -26.57
C GLY A 188 1.43 -9.81 -25.22
N GLY A 189 2.58 -10.12 -24.68
CA GLY A 189 2.73 -10.84 -23.42
C GLY A 189 2.89 -9.91 -22.21
N VAL A 190 3.42 -10.48 -21.13
CA VAL A 190 3.59 -9.76 -19.86
C VAL A 190 4.56 -8.57 -19.97
N GLN A 191 5.57 -8.64 -20.85
CA GLN A 191 6.52 -7.54 -21.05
C GLN A 191 5.83 -6.31 -21.65
N GLU A 192 5.04 -6.49 -22.71
CA GLU A 192 4.27 -5.42 -23.33
C GLU A 192 3.26 -4.84 -22.35
N GLN A 193 2.61 -5.72 -21.58
CA GLN A 193 1.64 -5.29 -20.56
C GLN A 193 2.31 -4.52 -19.41
N ALA A 194 3.42 -5.00 -18.88
CA ALA A 194 4.17 -4.27 -17.84
C ALA A 194 4.67 -2.91 -18.33
N GLY A 195 5.20 -2.87 -19.55
CA GLY A 195 5.62 -1.62 -20.19
C GLY A 195 4.47 -0.62 -20.32
N GLN A 196 3.27 -1.09 -20.69
CA GLN A 196 2.09 -0.21 -20.79
C GLN A 196 1.64 0.32 -19.42
N CYS A 197 1.63 -0.52 -18.36
CA CYS A 197 1.33 -0.06 -17.02
C CYS A 197 2.27 1.07 -16.57
N LEU A 198 3.58 0.90 -16.78
CA LEU A 198 4.58 1.91 -16.41
C LEU A 198 4.47 3.19 -17.26
N LYS A 199 4.16 3.07 -18.56
CA LYS A 199 3.87 4.22 -19.43
C LYS A 199 2.63 4.99 -18.96
N ASN A 200 1.58 4.29 -18.53
CA ASN A 200 0.38 4.92 -18.00
C ASN A 200 0.68 5.69 -16.71
N ILE A 201 1.46 5.10 -15.78
CA ILE A 201 1.93 5.78 -14.57
C ILE A 201 2.73 7.03 -14.95
N LYS A 202 3.68 6.91 -15.87
CA LYS A 202 4.49 8.05 -16.33
C LYS A 202 3.61 9.17 -16.92
N ALA A 203 2.63 8.84 -17.74
CA ALA A 203 1.71 9.83 -18.31
C ALA A 203 0.85 10.54 -17.24
N ILE A 204 0.44 9.83 -16.19
CA ILE A 204 -0.26 10.43 -15.05
C ILE A 204 0.67 11.42 -14.34
N LEU A 205 1.90 11.03 -14.03
CA LEU A 205 2.86 11.88 -13.34
C LEU A 205 3.24 13.11 -14.16
N GLU A 206 3.46 12.95 -15.47
CA GLU A 206 3.70 14.08 -16.38
C GLU A 206 2.53 15.07 -16.38
N SER A 207 1.27 14.60 -16.24
CA SER A 207 0.10 15.47 -16.24
C SER A 207 -0.05 16.33 -14.98
N ILE A 208 0.66 15.99 -13.93
CA ILE A 208 0.71 16.73 -12.66
C ILE A 208 2.10 17.31 -12.40
N ASP A 209 2.95 17.28 -13.41
CA ASP A 209 4.31 17.81 -13.38
C ASP A 209 5.18 17.22 -12.24
N VAL A 210 5.05 15.92 -12.01
CA VAL A 210 5.84 15.15 -11.05
C VAL A 210 6.81 14.24 -11.80
N PRO A 211 8.11 14.28 -11.48
CA PRO A 211 9.09 13.38 -12.08
C PRO A 211 8.80 11.91 -11.80
N PHE A 212 9.09 11.04 -12.77
CA PHE A 212 8.91 9.60 -12.61
C PHE A 212 9.82 8.99 -11.52
N ASP A 213 10.97 9.58 -11.28
CA ASP A 213 11.91 9.19 -10.21
C ASP A 213 11.49 9.70 -8.81
N ASP A 214 10.33 10.34 -8.67
CA ASP A 214 9.69 10.66 -7.38
C ASP A 214 8.86 9.50 -6.81
N ILE A 215 8.78 8.38 -7.52
CA ILE A 215 8.10 7.18 -7.05
C ILE A 215 8.87 6.58 -5.86
N VAL A 216 8.20 6.45 -4.72
CA VAL A 216 8.80 5.91 -3.49
C VAL A 216 8.48 4.44 -3.28
N LYS A 217 7.33 3.97 -3.77
CA LYS A 217 6.88 2.58 -3.66
C LYS A 217 6.20 2.11 -4.92
N ILE A 218 6.51 0.88 -5.34
CA ILE A 218 5.84 0.15 -6.42
C ILE A 218 5.27 -1.16 -5.88
N ASN A 219 4.03 -1.44 -6.17
CA ASN A 219 3.39 -2.74 -5.98
C ASN A 219 3.07 -3.36 -7.34
N ILE A 220 3.56 -4.56 -7.59
CA ILE A 220 3.36 -5.30 -8.84
C ILE A 220 2.50 -6.52 -8.54
N PHE A 221 1.34 -6.60 -9.17
CA PHE A 221 0.44 -7.76 -9.11
C PHE A 221 0.59 -8.56 -10.40
N LEU A 222 1.02 -9.81 -10.27
CA LEU A 222 1.25 -10.73 -11.39
C LEU A 222 0.27 -11.88 -11.34
N LYS A 223 -0.35 -12.19 -12.46
CA LYS A 223 -1.20 -13.36 -12.61
C LYS A 223 -0.39 -14.66 -12.49
N ASP A 224 0.85 -14.67 -12.96
CA ASP A 224 1.79 -15.76 -12.85
C ASP A 224 3.17 -15.25 -12.39
N LEU A 225 3.67 -15.73 -11.24
CA LEU A 225 4.98 -15.34 -10.74
C LEU A 225 6.15 -15.83 -11.61
N SER A 226 5.94 -16.83 -12.49
CA SER A 226 6.96 -17.23 -13.46
C SER A 226 7.30 -16.12 -14.45
N ASP A 227 6.43 -15.12 -14.61
CA ASP A 227 6.64 -13.93 -15.43
C ASP A 227 7.52 -12.86 -14.76
N THR A 228 7.96 -13.08 -13.51
CA THR A 228 8.70 -12.06 -12.74
C THR A 228 9.94 -11.57 -13.46
N GLU A 229 10.74 -12.46 -14.04
CA GLU A 229 11.97 -12.06 -14.75
C GLU A 229 11.66 -11.24 -16.01
N ALA A 230 10.63 -11.60 -16.76
CA ALA A 230 10.20 -10.82 -17.92
C ALA A 230 9.74 -9.40 -17.53
N VAL A 231 9.05 -9.27 -16.39
CA VAL A 231 8.67 -7.96 -15.83
C VAL A 231 9.90 -7.20 -15.32
N ASN A 232 10.86 -7.89 -14.70
CA ASN A 232 12.10 -7.29 -14.22
C ASN A 232 12.91 -6.66 -15.36
N GLU A 233 12.98 -7.32 -16.51
CA GLU A 233 13.65 -6.76 -17.70
C GLU A 233 13.03 -5.43 -18.12
N VAL A 234 11.70 -5.35 -18.18
CA VAL A 234 10.99 -4.10 -18.51
C VAL A 234 11.17 -3.06 -17.41
N TYR A 235 11.01 -3.46 -16.13
CA TYR A 235 11.17 -2.59 -14.97
C TYR A 235 12.54 -1.90 -14.96
N SER A 236 13.60 -2.63 -15.30
CA SER A 236 14.97 -2.12 -15.36
C SER A 236 15.17 -1.05 -16.46
N THR A 237 14.26 -0.94 -17.42
CA THR A 237 14.30 0.13 -18.42
C THR A 237 13.68 1.43 -17.93
N PHE A 238 12.90 1.39 -16.85
CA PHE A 238 12.25 2.55 -16.25
C PHE A 238 12.97 3.01 -14.97
N PHE A 239 13.60 2.11 -14.22
CA PHE A 239 14.23 2.40 -12.94
C PHE A 239 15.69 1.96 -12.89
N PRO A 240 16.61 2.83 -12.41
CA PRO A 240 16.39 4.25 -12.11
C PRO A 240 16.14 5.07 -13.40
N ASP A 241 15.33 6.13 -13.32
CA ASP A 241 15.13 7.02 -14.46
C ASP A 241 16.39 7.88 -14.65
N SER A 242 17.18 7.53 -15.67
CA SER A 242 18.43 8.21 -16.00
C SER A 242 18.24 9.55 -16.73
N ALA A 243 16.99 9.87 -17.14
CA ALA A 243 16.68 11.11 -17.86
C ALA A 243 16.73 12.33 -16.96
N ILE A 244 16.65 12.14 -15.64
CA ILE A 244 16.67 13.22 -14.65
C ILE A 244 17.98 13.10 -13.85
N ALA A 245 18.85 14.08 -14.01
CA ALA A 245 20.15 14.15 -13.32
C ALA A 245 19.95 14.51 -11.83
N ARG A 246 19.40 13.61 -11.03
CA ARG A 246 19.47 13.71 -9.58
C ARG A 246 20.81 13.22 -9.06
N ALA A 247 21.29 13.85 -7.99
CA ALA A 247 22.57 13.51 -7.38
C ALA A 247 22.65 12.05 -6.87
N VAL A 248 21.52 11.40 -6.68
CA VAL A 248 21.42 9.99 -6.23
C VAL A 248 20.27 9.30 -6.97
N ALA A 249 20.60 8.48 -7.95
CA ALA A 249 19.63 7.56 -8.56
C ALA A 249 19.28 6.46 -7.53
N TYR A 250 17.99 6.20 -7.32
CA TYR A 250 17.52 5.11 -6.47
C TYR A 250 16.46 4.29 -7.19
N VAL A 251 16.24 3.07 -6.73
CA VAL A 251 15.15 2.22 -7.16
C VAL A 251 14.09 2.22 -6.06
N PRO A 252 12.80 2.38 -6.37
CA PRO A 252 11.75 2.44 -5.35
C PRO A 252 11.73 1.20 -4.43
N ALA A 253 11.14 1.35 -3.25
CA ALA A 253 10.71 0.18 -2.49
C ALA A 253 9.68 -0.61 -3.30
N ARG A 254 9.70 -1.95 -3.23
CA ARG A 254 8.94 -2.81 -4.13
C ARG A 254 8.32 -4.00 -3.42
N THR A 255 7.09 -4.34 -3.83
CA THR A 255 6.42 -5.58 -3.47
C THR A 255 5.89 -6.25 -4.73
N VAL A 256 6.16 -7.54 -4.90
CA VAL A 256 5.62 -8.38 -5.99
C VAL A 256 4.66 -9.39 -5.37
N VAL A 257 3.44 -9.45 -5.89
CA VAL A 257 2.35 -10.27 -5.35
C VAL A 257 1.73 -11.11 -6.46
N ALA A 258 1.52 -12.40 -6.19
CA ALA A 258 0.71 -13.25 -7.07
C ALA A 258 -0.77 -12.87 -6.92
N ALA A 259 -1.41 -12.53 -8.03
CA ALA A 259 -2.85 -12.34 -8.13
C ALA A 259 -3.51 -13.59 -8.69
N ALA A 260 -4.64 -14.01 -8.10
CA ALA A 260 -5.43 -15.12 -8.65
C ALA A 260 -6.06 -14.72 -10.00
N ALA A 261 -6.45 -13.46 -10.13
CA ALA A 261 -6.88 -12.83 -11.37
C ALA A 261 -6.79 -11.30 -11.26
N LEU A 262 -6.76 -10.64 -12.39
CA LEU A 262 -6.76 -9.18 -12.51
C LEU A 262 -7.92 -8.72 -13.39
N PRO A 263 -8.41 -7.47 -13.24
CA PRO A 263 -9.45 -6.94 -14.10
C PRO A 263 -9.09 -7.06 -15.58
N MET A 264 -10.10 -7.29 -16.43
CA MET A 264 -9.96 -7.49 -17.89
C MET A 264 -9.04 -8.67 -18.28
N ASP A 265 -8.79 -9.61 -17.37
CA ASP A 265 -7.86 -10.73 -17.56
C ASP A 265 -6.41 -10.28 -17.87
N ALA A 266 -6.01 -9.13 -17.32
CA ALA A 266 -4.64 -8.64 -17.44
C ALA A 266 -3.63 -9.62 -16.81
N LEU A 267 -2.41 -9.66 -17.34
CA LEU A 267 -1.32 -10.48 -16.80
C LEU A 267 -0.59 -9.77 -15.64
N VAL A 268 -0.63 -8.44 -15.65
CA VAL A 268 0.05 -7.59 -14.67
C VAL A 268 -0.76 -6.33 -14.40
N GLN A 269 -0.70 -5.84 -13.17
CA GLN A 269 -1.22 -4.56 -12.73
C GLN A 269 -0.18 -3.91 -11.83
N ILE A 270 0.04 -2.61 -11.96
CA ILE A 270 1.07 -1.89 -11.19
C ILE A 270 0.46 -0.68 -10.49
N GLU A 271 0.76 -0.55 -9.20
CA GLU A 271 0.39 0.57 -8.34
C GLU A 271 1.64 1.32 -7.91
N ALA A 272 1.56 2.64 -7.80
CA ALA A 272 2.64 3.48 -7.31
C ALA A 272 2.19 4.42 -6.20
N VAL A 273 3.07 4.65 -5.24
CA VAL A 273 3.02 5.76 -4.28
C VAL A 273 4.14 6.72 -4.63
N VAL A 274 3.80 7.99 -4.76
CA VAL A 274 4.71 8.99 -5.33
C VAL A 274 4.76 10.21 -4.42
N SER A 275 5.92 10.83 -4.29
CA SER A 275 6.04 12.09 -3.56
C SER A 275 5.23 13.21 -4.25
N HIS A 276 4.75 14.14 -3.47
CA HIS A 276 4.16 15.40 -3.93
C HIS A 276 4.89 16.55 -3.24
N GLY A 277 6.01 16.94 -3.81
CA GLY A 277 6.97 17.82 -3.15
C GLY A 277 6.43 19.16 -2.75
N ASP A 278 5.54 19.72 -3.57
CA ASP A 278 4.95 21.03 -3.27
C ASP A 278 3.90 20.97 -2.15
N GLY A 279 3.50 19.77 -1.73
CA GLY A 279 2.36 19.60 -0.82
C GLY A 279 1.04 20.07 -1.43
N THR A 280 -0.07 19.78 -0.78
CA THR A 280 -1.37 20.36 -1.15
C THR A 280 -1.65 21.61 -0.32
N PRO A 281 -2.30 22.66 -0.88
CA PRO A 281 -2.61 23.86 -0.12
C PRO A 281 -3.38 23.52 1.18
N PRO A 282 -3.23 24.28 2.26
CA PRO A 282 -2.48 25.53 2.38
C PRO A 282 -1.02 25.37 2.84
N GLN A 283 -0.42 24.19 2.72
CA GLN A 283 1.00 24.04 3.09
C GLN A 283 1.88 24.97 2.24
N ALA A 284 3.02 25.35 2.82
CA ALA A 284 4.02 26.12 2.08
C ALA A 284 4.49 25.29 0.88
N ILE A 285 4.68 25.98 -0.24
CA ILE A 285 5.27 25.37 -1.43
C ILE A 285 6.69 24.94 -1.07
N GLU A 286 6.93 23.66 -1.09
CA GLU A 286 8.29 23.12 -1.01
C GLU A 286 8.95 23.25 -2.38
N ASP A 287 10.15 23.78 -2.42
CA ASP A 287 10.91 23.87 -3.66
C ASP A 287 11.18 22.44 -4.17
N ARG A 288 10.61 22.08 -5.33
CA ARG A 288 10.83 20.78 -5.97
C ARG A 288 12.31 20.44 -6.16
N HIS A 289 13.16 21.44 -6.32
CA HIS A 289 14.60 21.26 -6.41
C HIS A 289 15.25 20.89 -5.06
N GLY A 290 14.52 21.11 -3.97
CA GLY A 290 14.93 20.79 -2.60
C GLY A 290 14.39 19.48 -2.05
N ILE A 291 13.51 18.74 -2.77
CA ILE A 291 12.95 17.47 -2.29
C ILE A 291 14.06 16.47 -2.06
N VAL A 292 14.08 15.91 -0.85
CA VAL A 292 14.99 14.85 -0.47
C VAL A 292 14.22 13.55 -0.33
N ILE A 293 14.51 12.60 -1.20
CA ILE A 293 14.09 11.21 -1.05
C ILE A 293 15.30 10.44 -0.53
N TRP A 294 15.10 9.74 0.59
CA TRP A 294 16.14 8.92 1.21
C TRP A 294 15.90 7.45 0.92
N ALA A 295 16.81 6.86 0.18
CA ALA A 295 16.84 5.44 -0.10
C ALA A 295 17.93 4.80 0.74
N ASN A 296 17.61 3.79 1.54
CA ASN A 296 18.55 3.14 2.43
C ASN A 296 18.50 1.61 2.31
N ASN A 297 19.69 1.01 2.38
CA ASN A 297 19.89 -0.43 2.48
C ASN A 297 20.85 -0.75 3.63
N THR A 298 20.52 -1.78 4.40
CA THR A 298 21.38 -2.34 5.44
C THR A 298 21.88 -3.73 5.06
N GLU A 299 23.08 -4.10 5.52
CA GLU A 299 23.61 -5.46 5.39
C GLU A 299 22.86 -6.47 6.30
N ASN A 300 22.09 -5.97 7.26
CA ASN A 300 21.39 -6.81 8.23
C ASN A 300 19.99 -7.27 7.73
N ALA A 301 19.66 -6.96 6.47
CA ALA A 301 18.46 -7.45 5.78
C ALA A 301 18.79 -7.81 4.33
N PRO A 302 18.00 -8.71 3.70
CA PRO A 302 18.25 -9.13 2.32
C PRO A 302 18.23 -7.95 1.34
N LYS A 303 19.18 -7.91 0.42
CA LYS A 303 19.30 -6.88 -0.63
C LYS A 303 18.79 -7.40 -1.98
N ASN A 304 18.27 -6.50 -2.77
CA ASN A 304 17.84 -6.75 -4.15
C ASN A 304 18.25 -5.56 -5.03
N SER A 305 18.78 -5.83 -6.21
CA SER A 305 19.18 -4.78 -7.16
C SER A 305 17.98 -4.03 -7.79
N LEU A 306 16.79 -4.60 -7.72
CA LEU A 306 15.56 -4.05 -8.30
C LEU A 306 14.65 -3.37 -7.28
N SER A 307 15.10 -3.25 -6.03
CA SER A 307 14.35 -2.57 -4.97
C SER A 307 15.28 -2.05 -3.88
N THR A 308 14.97 -0.89 -3.35
CA THR A 308 15.60 -0.39 -2.13
C THR A 308 14.84 -0.91 -0.92
N GLN A 309 15.52 -1.32 0.13
CA GLN A 309 14.87 -1.87 1.33
C GLN A 309 13.91 -0.90 1.97
N THR A 310 14.28 0.39 2.06
CA THR A 310 13.39 1.46 2.54
C THR A 310 13.62 2.74 1.75
N VAL A 311 12.52 3.42 1.42
CA VAL A 311 12.53 4.72 0.76
C VAL A 311 11.68 5.68 1.57
N ALA A 312 12.31 6.73 2.07
CA ALA A 312 11.68 7.78 2.85
C ALA A 312 11.41 9.02 2.01
N PHE A 313 10.25 9.58 2.17
CA PHE A 313 9.92 10.93 1.75
C PHE A 313 9.00 11.57 2.80
N SER A 314 9.30 12.83 3.17
CA SER A 314 8.52 13.54 4.20
C SER A 314 8.35 12.66 5.46
N HIS A 315 7.14 12.38 5.87
CA HIS A 315 6.82 11.75 7.14
C HIS A 315 6.68 10.22 7.11
N TYR A 316 7.03 9.56 6.01
CA TYR A 316 6.91 8.10 5.91
C TYR A 316 8.12 7.43 5.27
N ASN A 317 8.41 6.24 5.79
CA ASN A 317 9.30 5.27 5.18
C ASN A 317 8.47 4.14 4.58
N HIS A 318 8.65 3.86 3.29
CA HIS A 318 8.04 2.74 2.60
C HIS A 318 9.04 1.60 2.48
N LEU A 319 8.72 0.43 3.04
CA LEU A 319 9.60 -0.73 2.98
C LEU A 319 9.26 -1.62 1.79
N SER A 320 10.30 -2.18 1.17
CA SER A 320 10.14 -3.31 0.27
C SER A 320 9.68 -4.54 1.04
N ALA A 321 8.86 -5.36 0.40
CA ALA A 321 8.45 -6.61 0.99
C ALA A 321 9.66 -7.49 1.33
N GLN A 322 9.64 -8.02 2.55
CA GLN A 322 10.67 -8.89 3.05
C GLN A 322 10.23 -10.35 2.91
N LEU A 323 11.07 -11.11 2.23
CA LEU A 323 11.02 -12.57 2.21
C LEU A 323 11.74 -13.14 3.43
N PRO A 324 11.44 -14.39 3.84
CA PRO A 324 12.06 -15.01 5.01
C PRO A 324 13.49 -15.52 4.69
N LEU A 325 14.32 -14.64 4.17
CA LEU A 325 15.73 -14.93 3.82
C LEU A 325 16.66 -14.52 4.96
N ASP A 326 17.63 -15.36 5.25
CA ASP A 326 18.74 -15.00 6.13
C ASP A 326 19.65 -13.99 5.38
N PRO A 327 19.87 -12.78 5.91
CA PRO A 327 20.67 -11.76 5.22
C PRO A 327 22.14 -12.16 5.03
N LYS A 328 22.66 -13.10 5.82
CA LYS A 328 24.06 -13.55 5.74
C LYS A 328 24.28 -14.57 4.63
N THR A 329 23.31 -15.44 4.42
CA THR A 329 23.42 -16.52 3.43
C THR A 329 22.65 -16.22 2.15
N GLY A 330 21.62 -15.35 2.22
CA GLY A 330 20.69 -15.10 1.13
C GLY A 330 19.70 -16.25 0.90
N GLU A 331 19.71 -17.26 1.77
CA GLU A 331 18.88 -18.45 1.65
C GLU A 331 17.63 -18.36 2.51
N MET A 332 16.59 -19.10 2.10
CA MET A 332 15.34 -19.28 2.86
C MET A 332 15.67 -19.93 4.20
N VAL A 333 15.15 -19.38 5.31
CA VAL A 333 15.30 -19.99 6.63
C VAL A 333 14.60 -21.33 6.70
N ALA A 334 15.18 -22.25 7.45
CA ALA A 334 14.55 -23.56 7.71
C ALA A 334 13.35 -23.40 8.65
N GLY A 335 12.40 -24.31 8.54
CA GLY A 335 11.21 -24.34 9.37
C GLY A 335 9.94 -24.06 8.59
N GLY A 336 8.84 -23.85 9.32
CA GLY A 336 7.53 -23.59 8.77
C GLY A 336 7.20 -22.10 8.68
N VAL A 337 5.91 -21.82 8.55
CA VAL A 337 5.42 -20.44 8.39
C VAL A 337 5.75 -19.54 9.58
N LYS A 338 5.81 -20.10 10.80
CA LYS A 338 6.15 -19.33 12.00
C LYS A 338 7.59 -18.82 11.95
N GLU A 339 8.55 -19.70 11.67
CA GLU A 339 9.97 -19.35 11.53
C GLU A 339 10.17 -18.39 10.37
N GLN A 340 9.45 -18.59 9.27
CA GLN A 340 9.48 -17.69 8.13
C GLN A 340 8.90 -16.30 8.47
N ALA A 341 7.79 -16.23 9.19
CA ALA A 341 7.20 -14.96 9.67
C ALA A 341 8.16 -14.23 10.61
N GLU A 342 8.79 -14.93 11.54
CA GLU A 342 9.80 -14.37 12.44
C GLU A 342 10.97 -13.77 11.65
N GLN A 343 11.43 -14.45 10.60
CA GLN A 343 12.54 -13.95 9.78
C GLN A 343 12.15 -12.71 8.98
N CYS A 344 10.96 -12.69 8.37
CA CYS A 344 10.45 -11.48 7.71
C CYS A 344 10.42 -10.28 8.67
N LEU A 345 9.92 -10.48 9.89
CA LEU A 345 9.83 -9.43 10.91
C LEU A 345 11.21 -9.03 11.47
N LYS A 346 12.15 -9.96 11.60
CA LYS A 346 13.56 -9.63 11.92
C LYS A 346 14.20 -8.77 10.83
N ASN A 347 13.95 -9.08 9.56
CA ASN A 347 14.46 -8.30 8.45
C ASN A 347 13.85 -6.88 8.45
N ILE A 348 12.53 -6.76 8.68
CA ILE A 348 11.86 -5.46 8.84
C ILE A 348 12.47 -4.69 10.01
N LYS A 349 12.65 -5.33 11.17
CA LYS A 349 13.26 -4.70 12.34
C LYS A 349 14.66 -4.19 12.05
N ALA A 350 15.51 -4.97 11.38
CA ALA A 350 16.85 -4.56 10.98
C ALA A 350 16.85 -3.34 10.05
N ILE A 351 15.88 -3.27 9.12
CA ILE A 351 15.71 -2.10 8.25
C ILE A 351 15.28 -0.89 9.06
N VAL A 352 14.28 -1.03 9.92
CA VAL A 352 13.76 0.04 10.79
C VAL A 352 14.86 0.59 11.70
N GLU A 353 15.63 -0.28 12.35
CA GLU A 353 16.75 0.13 13.20
C GLU A 353 17.88 0.81 12.40
N SER A 354 18.08 0.46 11.13
CA SER A 354 19.13 1.06 10.27
C SER A 354 18.84 2.52 9.88
N ILE A 355 17.63 2.98 10.12
CA ILE A 355 17.19 4.36 9.89
C ILE A 355 16.83 5.09 11.20
N ASP A 356 17.39 4.61 12.32
CA ASP A 356 17.21 5.17 13.67
C ASP A 356 15.76 5.18 14.18
N HIS A 357 14.92 4.26 13.69
CA HIS A 357 13.55 4.04 14.14
C HIS A 357 13.41 2.74 14.96
N VAL A 358 12.25 2.55 15.56
CA VAL A 358 11.89 1.37 16.35
C VAL A 358 10.60 0.74 15.82
N MET A 359 10.32 -0.50 16.24
CA MET A 359 9.11 -1.20 15.77
C MET A 359 7.80 -0.49 16.16
N ASP A 360 7.80 0.32 17.22
CA ASP A 360 6.65 1.13 17.61
C ASP A 360 6.35 2.29 16.62
N ASP A 361 7.28 2.60 15.73
CA ASP A 361 7.08 3.58 14.65
C ASP A 361 6.38 2.98 13.43
N VAL A 362 6.16 1.67 13.39
CA VAL A 362 5.44 1.01 12.31
C VAL A 362 3.95 1.36 12.39
N VAL A 363 3.42 1.95 11.32
CA VAL A 363 2.01 2.38 11.25
C VAL A 363 1.13 1.38 10.51
N LYS A 364 1.72 0.62 9.58
CA LYS A 364 1.00 -0.36 8.76
C LYS A 364 1.85 -1.58 8.47
N VAL A 365 1.25 -2.77 8.52
CA VAL A 365 1.86 -4.04 8.12
C VAL A 365 0.96 -4.74 7.11
N ASN A 366 1.54 -5.17 5.99
CA ASN A 366 0.87 -5.97 4.97
C ASN A 366 1.45 -7.38 4.96
N ILE A 367 0.59 -8.39 5.17
CA ILE A 367 0.96 -9.80 5.23
C ILE A 367 0.37 -10.51 4.02
N PHE A 368 1.23 -11.19 3.28
CA PHE A 368 0.88 -12.09 2.19
C PHE A 368 1.29 -13.49 2.59
N VAL A 369 0.33 -14.40 2.74
CA VAL A 369 0.55 -15.76 3.22
C VAL A 369 0.08 -16.76 2.16
N LYS A 370 0.85 -17.84 1.96
CA LYS A 370 0.52 -18.87 0.98
C LYS A 370 -0.68 -19.72 1.40
N ASN A 371 -0.79 -20.00 2.70
CA ASN A 371 -1.94 -20.68 3.27
C ASN A 371 -2.57 -19.82 4.36
N ILE A 372 -3.79 -19.36 4.14
CA ILE A 372 -4.49 -18.47 5.08
C ILE A 372 -4.80 -19.15 6.42
N GLU A 373 -4.87 -20.48 6.45
CA GLU A 373 -5.11 -21.26 7.66
C GLU A 373 -3.91 -21.27 8.62
N ASP A 374 -2.73 -20.87 8.14
CA ASP A 374 -1.52 -20.77 8.96
C ASP A 374 -1.47 -19.51 9.83
N MET A 375 -2.50 -18.64 9.78
CA MET A 375 -2.46 -17.34 10.44
C MET A 375 -2.29 -17.38 11.95
N ASP A 376 -2.74 -18.43 12.62
CA ASP A 376 -2.51 -18.58 14.09
C ASP A 376 -1.01 -18.62 14.40
N ALA A 377 -0.24 -19.38 13.63
CA ALA A 377 1.21 -19.47 13.79
C ALA A 377 1.92 -18.15 13.41
N VAL A 378 1.42 -17.46 12.37
CA VAL A 378 1.91 -16.13 12.01
C VAL A 378 1.62 -15.11 13.11
N ASP A 379 0.43 -15.15 13.71
CA ASP A 379 0.01 -14.25 14.77
C ASP A 379 0.83 -14.45 16.07
N GLU A 380 1.23 -15.69 16.36
CA GLU A 380 2.17 -15.95 17.47
C GLU A 380 3.52 -15.25 17.25
N ALA A 381 4.08 -15.34 16.05
CA ALA A 381 5.31 -14.63 15.70
C ALA A 381 5.10 -13.10 15.72
N TYR A 382 4.02 -12.63 15.13
CA TYR A 382 3.68 -11.21 15.02
C TYR A 382 3.60 -10.52 16.39
N LYS A 383 2.94 -11.16 17.37
CA LYS A 383 2.80 -10.63 18.74
C LYS A 383 4.13 -10.35 19.44
N THR A 384 5.18 -11.08 19.09
CA THR A 384 6.51 -10.88 19.70
C THR A 384 7.16 -9.59 19.25
N PHE A 385 6.82 -9.10 18.05
CA PHE A 385 7.33 -7.84 17.48
C PHE A 385 6.41 -6.66 17.74
N PHE A 386 5.10 -6.90 17.88
CA PHE A 386 4.07 -5.88 18.09
C PHE A 386 3.18 -6.24 19.30
N PRO A 387 3.74 -6.28 20.53
CA PRO A 387 3.00 -6.70 21.71
C PRO A 387 1.83 -5.79 22.06
N GLY A 388 1.89 -4.52 21.65
CA GLY A 388 0.81 -3.54 21.82
C GLY A 388 -0.27 -3.58 20.73
N GLY A 389 -0.07 -4.34 19.64
CA GLY A 389 -1.02 -4.43 18.53
C GLY A 389 -1.33 -3.07 17.87
N VAL A 390 -0.34 -2.17 17.81
CA VAL A 390 -0.54 -0.80 17.32
C VAL A 390 -0.71 -0.70 15.82
N PRO A 391 0.14 -1.34 14.96
CA PRO A 391 0.04 -1.13 13.52
C PRO A 391 -1.33 -1.51 12.97
N ALA A 392 -1.82 -0.75 11.98
CA ALA A 392 -2.88 -1.21 11.12
C ALA A 392 -2.40 -2.41 10.30
N ARG A 393 -3.29 -3.34 9.94
CA ARG A 393 -2.87 -4.60 9.31
C ARG A 393 -3.78 -5.00 8.15
N ARG A 394 -3.16 -5.57 7.14
CA ARG A 394 -3.83 -6.27 6.05
C ARG A 394 -3.25 -7.66 5.90
N THR A 395 -4.11 -8.67 5.74
CA THR A 395 -3.70 -10.05 5.49
C THR A 395 -4.48 -10.60 4.31
N VAL A 396 -3.79 -11.15 3.32
CA VAL A 396 -4.38 -11.84 2.18
C VAL A 396 -3.66 -13.17 1.92
N GLY A 397 -4.41 -14.18 1.50
CA GLY A 397 -3.89 -15.45 1.02
C GLY A 397 -3.57 -15.36 -0.47
N VAL A 398 -2.37 -15.76 -0.85
CA VAL A 398 -1.88 -15.73 -2.23
C VAL A 398 -1.54 -17.12 -2.73
N SER A 399 -1.65 -17.34 -4.04
CA SER A 399 -1.39 -18.66 -4.65
C SER A 399 0.09 -19.02 -4.68
N ALA A 400 0.96 -18.03 -4.70
CA ALA A 400 2.41 -18.19 -4.75
C ALA A 400 3.11 -16.96 -4.16
N LEU A 401 4.34 -17.14 -3.73
CA LEU A 401 5.25 -16.09 -3.28
C LEU A 401 6.64 -16.30 -3.92
N PRO A 402 7.42 -15.22 -4.11
CA PRO A 402 8.76 -15.33 -4.66
C PRO A 402 9.60 -16.37 -3.89
N GLN A 403 10.43 -17.12 -4.61
CA GLN A 403 11.28 -18.18 -4.06
C GLN A 403 10.52 -19.27 -3.28
N ASP A 404 9.23 -19.48 -3.59
CA ASP A 404 8.35 -20.43 -2.90
C ASP A 404 8.23 -20.20 -1.39
N ALA A 405 8.38 -18.96 -0.93
CA ALA A 405 8.15 -18.58 0.46
C ALA A 405 6.72 -18.90 0.90
N LEU A 406 6.55 -19.15 2.19
CA LEU A 406 5.22 -19.35 2.79
C LEU A 406 4.57 -18.03 3.19
N ILE A 407 5.37 -16.99 3.38
CA ILE A 407 4.93 -15.67 3.80
C ILE A 407 5.86 -14.58 3.27
N GLN A 408 5.30 -13.41 3.02
CA GLN A 408 6.00 -12.18 2.69
C GLN A 408 5.33 -11.03 3.44
N ILE A 409 6.12 -10.10 3.98
CA ILE A 409 5.62 -8.99 4.77
C ILE A 409 6.26 -7.69 4.30
N ASP A 410 5.46 -6.64 4.10
CA ASP A 410 5.97 -5.27 3.99
C ASP A 410 5.38 -4.36 5.08
N ALA A 411 5.95 -3.18 5.24
CA ALA A 411 5.53 -2.25 6.26
C ALA A 411 5.67 -0.79 5.80
N ILE A 412 4.89 0.07 6.44
CA ILE A 412 5.04 1.53 6.39
C ILE A 412 5.41 1.98 7.80
N VAL A 413 6.43 2.83 7.88
CA VAL A 413 6.98 3.31 9.15
C VAL A 413 6.86 4.84 9.19
N SER A 414 6.51 5.38 10.33
CA SER A 414 6.51 6.83 10.53
C SER A 414 7.93 7.39 10.40
N ASN A 415 8.04 8.63 9.97
CA ASN A 415 9.29 9.39 9.91
C ASN A 415 9.03 10.76 10.55
N ALA A 416 9.04 10.81 11.90
CA ALA A 416 8.63 11.99 12.66
C ALA A 416 9.47 13.23 12.37
N GLU A 417 10.74 13.02 12.03
CA GLU A 417 11.66 14.11 11.73
C GLU A 417 11.52 14.62 10.28
N GLY A 418 10.76 13.89 9.47
CA GLY A 418 10.65 14.15 8.04
C GLY A 418 11.98 13.93 7.30
N THR A 419 11.97 14.10 5.98
CA THR A 419 13.19 14.20 5.21
C THR A 419 13.59 15.68 5.11
N PRO A 420 14.81 16.06 5.53
CA PRO A 420 15.17 17.47 5.51
C PRO A 420 15.29 17.99 4.07
N PRO A 421 15.00 19.27 3.83
CA PRO A 421 15.31 19.90 2.56
C PRO A 421 16.83 19.85 2.31
N LYS A 422 17.23 19.75 1.05
CA LYS A 422 18.64 19.90 0.69
C LYS A 422 19.11 21.31 1.08
N ALA A 423 20.22 21.35 1.83
CA ALA A 423 20.92 22.59 2.11
C ALA A 423 21.55 23.17 0.85
#